data_6dfe5735988fb1c2936dc2d96e18888e
#
_entry.id   6dfe5735988fb1c2936dc2d96e18888e
#
_cell.length_a   1.000
_cell.length_b   1.000
_cell.length_c   1.000
_cell.angle_alpha   90.00
_cell.angle_beta   90.00
_cell.angle_gamma   90.00
#
_symmetry.space_group_name_H-M   'P 1'
#
loop_
_entity.id
_entity.type
_entity.pdbx_description
1 polymer ?
#
loop_
_entity_poly.entity_id
_entity_poly.type
_entity_poly.pdbx_seq_one_letter_code
_entity_poly.pdbx_strand_id
1 'polypeptide(L)'
;MKVKKLLIGLIVSGLSLSLTGCGGDEVINEKGEKVQSFGQFIEINKTSIVLSDGYTVDQYFVYDKTTKVVYVFQGLKNFSGITPYYILDENVKPEIAIYGENYNG
;
A
#
# COMPACT_ATOMS: atom_id res chain seq x y z
N MET A 1 -0.61 9.29 -26.87
CA MET A 1 -0.50 9.27 -25.46
C MET A 1 -1.33 8.20 -24.77
N LYS A 2 -2.60 8.18 -24.99
CA LYS A 2 -3.44 7.16 -24.42
C LYS A 2 -3.12 5.79 -24.91
N VAL A 3 -2.75 5.69 -26.15
CA VAL A 3 -2.40 4.42 -26.75
C VAL A 3 -1.19 3.82 -26.08
N LYS A 4 -0.24 4.64 -25.76
CA LYS A 4 0.94 4.15 -25.07
C LYS A 4 0.60 3.55 -23.73
N LYS A 5 -0.28 4.17 -23.01
CA LYS A 5 -0.68 3.68 -21.73
C LYS A 5 -1.36 2.33 -21.83
N LEU A 6 -2.15 2.18 -22.84
CA LEU A 6 -2.81 0.91 -23.05
C LEU A 6 -1.83 -0.20 -23.33
N LEU A 7 -0.85 0.09 -24.15
CA LEU A 7 0.15 -0.91 -24.45
C LEU A 7 0.90 -1.34 -23.22
N ILE A 8 1.29 -0.39 -22.44
CA ILE A 8 1.99 -0.68 -21.22
C ILE A 8 1.13 -1.53 -20.31
N GLY A 9 -0.12 -1.20 -20.23
CA GLY A 9 -1.03 -1.96 -19.41
C GLY A 9 -1.13 -3.41 -19.83
N LEU A 10 -1.15 -3.65 -21.13
CA LEU A 10 -1.22 -5.01 -21.60
C LEU A 10 0.01 -5.80 -21.22
N ILE A 11 1.14 -5.23 -21.42
CA ILE A 11 2.38 -5.89 -21.10
C ILE A 11 2.44 -6.26 -19.64
N VAL A 12 2.05 -5.33 -18.82
CA VAL A 12 2.08 -5.55 -17.39
C VAL A 12 1.14 -6.66 -16.98
N SER A 13 -0.04 -6.68 -17.55
CA SER A 13 -0.96 -7.75 -17.19
C SER A 13 -0.43 -9.10 -17.62
N GLY A 14 0.22 -9.18 -18.75
CA GLY A 14 0.80 -10.44 -19.15
C GLY A 14 1.85 -10.93 -18.19
N LEU A 15 2.63 -10.03 -17.68
CA LEU A 15 3.65 -10.39 -16.73
C LEU A 15 3.08 -10.80 -15.39
N SER A 16 2.07 -10.11 -14.96
CA SER A 16 1.55 -10.40 -13.64
C SER A 16 0.94 -11.78 -13.55
N LEU A 17 0.52 -12.32 -14.66
CA LEU A 17 -0.03 -13.65 -14.64
C LEU A 17 0.96 -14.70 -14.21
N SER A 18 2.19 -14.49 -14.50
CA SER A 18 3.20 -15.48 -14.17
C SER A 18 3.63 -15.42 -12.74
N LEU A 19 3.15 -14.46 -12.03
CA LEU A 19 3.60 -14.25 -10.66
C LEU A 19 2.59 -14.68 -9.67
N THR A 20 2.06 -15.81 -9.83
CA THR A 20 1.06 -16.28 -8.91
C THR A 20 1.67 -16.61 -7.58
N GLY A 21 2.39 -15.76 -7.04
CA GLY A 21 2.96 -16.04 -5.77
C GLY A 21 1.98 -15.82 -4.68
N CYS A 22 2.33 -16.22 -3.55
CA CYS A 22 1.58 -15.91 -2.37
C CYS A 22 2.01 -14.57 -1.90
N GLY A 23 1.16 -13.92 -1.21
CA GLY A 23 1.43 -12.60 -0.71
C GLY A 23 1.04 -11.58 -1.73
N GLY A 24 1.66 -10.48 -1.74
CA GLY A 24 1.31 -9.42 -2.63
C GLY A 24 2.04 -9.49 -3.95
N ASP A 25 1.53 -8.84 -4.93
CA ASP A 25 2.19 -8.66 -6.20
C ASP A 25 3.00 -7.39 -6.17
N GLU A 26 4.01 -7.33 -7.01
CA GLU A 26 4.82 -6.15 -7.10
C GLU A 26 4.26 -5.26 -8.21
N VAL A 27 4.03 -4.00 -7.92
CA VAL A 27 3.50 -3.05 -8.91
C VAL A 27 4.33 -1.78 -8.87
N ILE A 28 4.16 -0.95 -9.89
CA ILE A 28 4.82 0.35 -9.95
C ILE A 28 3.81 1.41 -9.56
N ASN A 29 4.13 2.20 -8.57
CA ASN A 29 3.22 3.24 -8.11
C ASN A 29 3.34 4.49 -8.98
N GLU A 30 2.62 5.53 -8.60
CA GLU A 30 2.59 6.78 -9.36
C GLU A 30 3.94 7.49 -9.39
N LYS A 31 4.76 7.21 -8.40
CA LYS A 31 6.09 7.81 -8.33
C LYS A 31 7.13 7.00 -9.07
N GLY A 32 6.73 5.91 -9.70
CA GLY A 32 7.66 5.06 -10.41
C GLY A 32 8.39 4.07 -9.53
N GLU A 33 7.95 3.88 -8.33
CA GLU A 33 8.61 2.98 -7.38
C GLU A 33 7.94 1.61 -7.37
N LYS A 34 8.73 0.60 -7.13
CA LYS A 34 8.21 -0.74 -6.96
C LYS A 34 7.64 -0.90 -5.57
N VAL A 35 6.39 -1.25 -5.47
CA VAL A 35 5.74 -1.44 -4.19
C VAL A 35 4.92 -2.71 -4.24
N GLN A 36 4.47 -3.14 -3.07
CA GLN A 36 3.65 -4.33 -2.96
C GLN A 36 2.19 -4.00 -3.19
N SER A 37 1.49 -4.92 -3.80
CA SER A 37 0.06 -4.81 -3.98
C SER A 37 -0.58 -5.98 -3.25
N PHE A 38 -1.52 -5.69 -2.39
CA PHE A 38 -2.22 -6.71 -1.62
C PHE A 38 -3.68 -6.70 -2.03
N GLY A 39 -3.92 -7.13 -3.26
CA GLY A 39 -5.27 -7.09 -3.80
C GLY A 39 -5.72 -5.67 -4.04
N GLN A 40 -6.67 -5.21 -3.25
CA GLN A 40 -7.23 -3.88 -3.38
C GLN A 40 -6.31 -2.80 -2.81
N PHE A 41 -5.30 -3.19 -2.05
CA PHE A 41 -4.46 -2.24 -1.33
C PHE A 41 -3.09 -2.12 -1.97
N ILE A 42 -2.62 -0.89 -2.10
CA ILE A 42 -1.30 -0.60 -2.67
C ILE A 42 -0.42 -0.03 -1.56
N GLU A 43 0.77 -0.54 -1.46
CA GLU A 43 1.71 -0.10 -0.44
C GLU A 43 2.14 1.34 -0.68
N ILE A 44 2.13 2.13 0.39
CA ILE A 44 2.70 3.47 0.38
C ILE A 44 4.09 3.42 0.96
N ASN A 45 4.21 2.88 2.16
CA ASN A 45 5.52 2.68 2.77
C ASN A 45 5.43 1.58 3.82
N LYS A 46 6.57 1.18 4.32
CA LYS A 46 6.67 0.12 5.30
C LYS A 46 7.64 0.53 6.39
N THR A 47 7.30 0.23 7.62
CA THR A 47 8.14 0.50 8.78
C THR A 47 8.34 -0.81 9.54
N SER A 48 9.55 -1.01 10.03
CA SER A 48 9.83 -2.19 10.84
C SER A 48 10.03 -1.76 12.28
N ILE A 49 9.39 -2.47 13.18
CA ILE A 49 9.46 -2.18 14.60
C ILE A 49 10.09 -3.38 15.29
N VAL A 50 11.12 -3.12 16.08
CA VAL A 50 11.76 -4.18 16.84
C VAL A 50 11.17 -4.18 18.23
N LEU A 51 10.61 -5.31 18.61
CA LEU A 51 9.98 -5.45 19.92
C LEU A 51 11.05 -5.77 20.96
N SER A 52 10.67 -5.64 22.22
CA SER A 52 11.61 -5.82 23.31
C SER A 52 12.16 -7.26 23.40
N ASP A 53 11.44 -8.21 22.86
CA ASP A 53 11.90 -9.59 22.83
C ASP A 53 12.74 -9.91 21.59
N GLY A 54 13.03 -8.92 20.76
CA GLY A 54 13.87 -9.12 19.59
C GLY A 54 13.13 -9.44 18.32
N TYR A 55 11.83 -9.65 18.39
CA TYR A 55 11.05 -9.90 17.18
C TYR A 55 10.84 -8.61 16.41
N THR A 56 10.76 -8.73 15.11
CA THR A 56 10.50 -7.59 14.24
C THR A 56 9.09 -7.70 13.67
N VAL A 57 8.37 -6.59 13.75
CA VAL A 57 7.03 -6.51 13.20
C VAL A 57 7.05 -5.49 12.08
N ASP A 58 6.56 -5.86 10.93
CA ASP A 58 6.44 -4.93 9.81
C ASP A 58 5.09 -4.26 9.86
N GLN A 59 5.11 -2.96 9.66
CA GLN A 59 3.91 -2.16 9.64
C GLN A 59 3.80 -1.53 8.26
N TYR A 60 2.71 -1.81 7.57
CA TYR A 60 2.52 -1.36 6.20
C TYR A 60 1.47 -0.27 6.17
N PHE A 61 1.79 0.79 5.44
CA PHE A 61 0.82 1.83 5.14
C PHE A 61 0.40 1.63 3.70
N VAL A 62 -0.89 1.44 3.49
CA VAL A 62 -1.42 1.11 2.17
C VAL A 62 -2.62 1.98 1.89
N TYR A 63 -3.02 2.08 0.64
CA TYR A 63 -4.25 2.77 0.31
C TYR A 63 -5.12 1.88 -0.56
N ASP A 64 -6.43 2.05 -0.41
CA ASP A 64 -7.40 1.36 -1.23
C ASP A 64 -7.39 2.00 -2.61
N LYS A 65 -7.26 1.20 -3.66
CA LYS A 65 -7.17 1.72 -5.03
C LYS A 65 -8.40 2.52 -5.43
N THR A 66 -9.53 2.16 -4.90
CA THR A 66 -10.79 2.78 -5.29
C THR A 66 -11.11 4.01 -4.47
N THR A 67 -11.05 3.89 -3.15
CA THR A 67 -11.47 4.97 -2.28
C THR A 67 -10.33 5.90 -1.90
N LYS A 68 -9.09 5.44 -2.06
CA LYS A 68 -7.89 6.16 -1.67
C LYS A 68 -7.74 6.29 -0.16
N VAL A 69 -8.61 5.68 0.60
CA VAL A 69 -8.48 5.70 2.05
C VAL A 69 -7.21 4.93 2.45
N VAL A 70 -6.46 5.51 3.35
CA VAL A 70 -5.21 4.92 3.81
C VAL A 70 -5.48 4.03 5.01
N TYR A 71 -4.82 2.90 5.02
CA TYR A 71 -4.94 1.93 6.09
C TYR A 71 -3.56 1.55 6.58
N VAL A 72 -3.51 1.07 7.81
CA VAL A 72 -2.29 0.53 8.39
C VAL A 72 -2.56 -0.90 8.78
N PHE A 73 -1.63 -1.78 8.45
CA PHE A 73 -1.72 -3.13 8.98
C PHE A 73 -0.37 -3.62 9.43
N GLN A 74 -0.38 -4.51 10.38
CA GLN A 74 0.82 -5.12 10.90
C GLN A 74 0.79 -6.58 10.55
N GLY A 75 1.93 -7.08 10.15
CA GLY A 75 2.03 -8.50 9.82
C GLY A 75 3.26 -9.07 10.43
N LEU A 76 3.08 -10.15 11.14
CA LEU A 76 4.17 -11.05 11.40
C LEU A 76 4.11 -12.03 10.27
N LYS A 77 3.97 -13.27 10.57
CA LYS A 77 3.73 -14.25 9.54
C LYS A 77 2.29 -14.21 9.11
N ASN A 78 1.42 -13.96 10.05
CA ASN A 78 0.02 -13.88 9.77
C ASN A 78 -0.43 -12.46 9.89
N PHE A 79 -1.33 -12.12 9.02
CA PHE A 79 -1.96 -10.84 9.02
C PHE A 79 -2.70 -10.67 10.32
N SER A 80 -2.36 -9.70 11.10
CA SER A 80 -2.99 -9.61 12.41
C SER A 80 -3.98 -8.48 12.58
N GLY A 81 -4.10 -7.59 11.60
CA GLY A 81 -5.12 -6.56 11.72
C GLY A 81 -4.87 -5.41 10.77
N ILE A 82 -5.95 -4.77 10.40
CA ILE A 82 -5.90 -3.61 9.51
C ILE A 82 -6.88 -2.58 10.06
N THR A 83 -6.50 -1.33 9.99
CA THR A 83 -7.34 -0.25 10.48
C THR A 83 -7.13 0.99 9.61
N PRO A 84 -8.16 1.81 9.44
CA PRO A 84 -7.97 3.08 8.76
C PRO A 84 -6.96 3.92 9.52
N TYR A 85 -6.19 4.68 8.77
CA TYR A 85 -5.17 5.53 9.35
C TYR A 85 -5.73 6.94 9.51
N TYR A 86 -5.54 7.52 10.68
CA TYR A 86 -6.03 8.85 10.98
C TYR A 86 -4.87 9.81 11.13
N ILE A 87 -5.03 11.00 10.60
CA ILE A 87 -4.07 12.07 10.77
C ILE A 87 -4.79 13.22 11.45
N LEU A 88 -4.04 14.22 11.86
CA LEU A 88 -4.63 15.39 12.49
C LEU A 88 -4.85 16.48 11.47
N ASP A 89 -6.03 17.10 11.51
CA ASP A 89 -6.29 18.23 10.63
C ASP A 89 -5.71 19.50 11.26
N GLU A 90 -5.97 20.65 10.65
CA GLU A 90 -5.41 21.90 11.14
C GLU A 90 -5.96 22.31 12.50
N ASN A 91 -7.07 21.74 12.90
CA ASN A 91 -7.65 21.99 14.22
C ASN A 91 -7.26 20.92 15.22
N VAL A 92 -6.27 20.11 14.88
CA VAL A 92 -5.76 19.02 15.71
C VAL A 92 -6.83 17.99 16.01
N LYS A 93 -7.71 17.77 15.06
CA LYS A 93 -8.74 16.73 15.18
C LYS A 93 -8.44 15.59 14.23
N PRO A 94 -8.73 14.36 14.64
CA PRO A 94 -8.46 13.21 13.76
C PRO A 94 -9.34 13.25 12.52
N GLU A 95 -8.73 12.91 11.39
CA GLU A 95 -9.48 12.71 10.16
C GLU A 95 -8.85 11.56 9.41
N ILE A 96 -9.63 10.89 8.61
CA ILE A 96 -9.14 9.75 7.85
C ILE A 96 -8.17 10.22 6.79
N ALA A 97 -7.04 9.55 6.68
CA ALA A 97 -6.05 9.89 5.67
C ALA A 97 -6.52 9.41 4.30
N ILE A 98 -6.46 10.29 3.32
CA ILE A 98 -6.84 10.00 1.94
C ILE A 98 -5.61 10.24 1.07
N TYR A 99 -5.16 9.19 0.41
CA TYR A 99 -3.95 9.26 -0.39
C TYR A 99 -4.16 10.22 -1.56
N GLY A 100 -3.24 11.17 -1.70
CA GLY A 100 -3.35 12.16 -2.75
C GLY A 100 -4.15 13.40 -2.37
N GLU A 101 -4.77 13.40 -1.21
CA GLU A 101 -5.51 14.56 -0.73
C GLU A 101 -4.86 15.17 0.50
N ASN A 102 -4.91 14.45 1.61
CA ASN A 102 -4.32 14.96 2.84
C ASN A 102 -3.17 14.10 3.33
N TYR A 103 -2.76 13.12 2.55
CA TYR A 103 -1.68 12.23 2.94
C TYR A 103 -0.95 11.72 1.71
N ASN A 104 0.37 11.81 1.73
CA ASN A 104 1.18 11.35 0.60
C ASN A 104 2.25 10.34 1.01
N GLY A 105 2.23 9.92 2.23
CA GLY A 105 3.19 8.93 2.69
C GLY A 105 4.29 9.44 3.60
#